data_95e8b3714d90bf6803fc2c503062fe0f
#
_entry.id   95e8b3714d90bf6803fc2c503062fe0f
#
_cell.length_a   1.000
_cell.length_b   1.000
_cell.length_c   1.000
_cell.angle_alpha   90.00
_cell.angle_beta   90.00
_cell.angle_gamma   90.00
#
_symmetry.space_group_name_H-M   'P 1'
#
loop_
_entity.id
_entity.type
_entity.pdbx_description
1 polymer ?
#
loop_
_entity_poly.entity_id
_entity_poly.type
_entity_poly.pdbx_seq_one_letter_code
_entity_poly.pdbx_strand_id
1 'polypeptide(L)'
;MLSKYASEIIKILVHQDDKFITNAQIAKMLNVSERSVSSYMNEVAQYCEERNYHLIRKRGKGICLRLGVHKEELEQEFPEKNLCIETREYRISYIIRTLIESKEPYTAALFADELFVSKATIRTDIEKANQSLEADHIKIYQTTG
;
A
#
# COMPACT_ATOMS: atom_id res chain seq x y z
N MET A 1 8.15 -14.53 -4.40
CA MET A 1 6.87 -13.80 -4.58
C MET A 1 6.81 -12.62 -3.61
N LEU A 2 6.59 -11.44 -4.12
CA LEU A 2 6.58 -10.24 -3.29
C LEU A 2 5.29 -10.12 -2.48
N SER A 3 5.41 -9.72 -1.20
CA SER A 3 4.26 -9.26 -0.44
C SER A 3 3.75 -7.94 -1.05
N LYS A 4 2.52 -7.57 -0.73
CA LYS A 4 1.94 -6.32 -1.25
C LYS A 4 2.72 -5.08 -0.82
N TYR A 5 3.19 -5.02 0.42
CA TYR A 5 4.00 -3.89 0.89
C TYR A 5 5.34 -3.80 0.17
N ALA A 6 6.01 -4.94 -0.03
CA ALA A 6 7.25 -4.95 -0.81
C ALA A 6 7.00 -4.49 -2.24
N SER A 7 5.90 -4.90 -2.86
CA SER A 7 5.47 -4.45 -4.18
C SER A 7 5.23 -2.93 -4.21
N GLU A 8 4.54 -2.38 -3.20
CA GLU A 8 4.31 -0.93 -3.10
C GLU A 8 5.62 -0.15 -2.93
N ILE A 9 6.57 -0.70 -2.17
CA ILE A 9 7.89 -0.07 -2.01
C ILE A 9 8.62 -0.03 -3.36
N ILE A 10 8.58 -1.11 -4.13
CA ILE A 10 9.18 -1.14 -5.47
C ILE A 10 8.54 -0.09 -6.38
N LYS A 11 7.21 0.04 -6.36
CA LYS A 11 6.50 1.08 -7.12
C LYS A 11 7.01 2.48 -6.77
N ILE A 12 7.14 2.77 -5.48
CA ILE A 12 7.68 4.04 -5.01
C ILE A 12 9.09 4.26 -5.57
N LEU A 13 9.96 3.26 -5.46
CA LEU A 13 11.35 3.35 -5.92
C LEU A 13 11.46 3.53 -7.44
N VAL A 14 10.62 2.85 -8.20
CA VAL A 14 10.59 2.95 -9.68
C VAL A 14 10.26 4.37 -10.12
N HIS A 15 9.37 5.06 -9.40
CA HIS A 15 8.91 6.40 -9.78
C HIS A 15 9.64 7.54 -9.05
N GLN A 16 10.80 7.27 -8.45
CA GLN A 16 11.63 8.28 -7.79
C GLN A 16 12.68 8.93 -8.71
N ASP A 17 12.73 8.55 -9.98
CA ASP A 17 13.70 9.11 -10.96
C ASP A 17 15.14 9.04 -10.47
N ASP A 18 15.58 7.87 -10.02
CA ASP A 18 16.92 7.61 -9.48
C ASP A 18 17.30 8.48 -8.26
N LYS A 19 16.32 9.04 -7.58
CA LYS A 19 16.54 9.81 -6.34
C LYS A 19 16.48 8.91 -5.11
N PHE A 20 17.23 9.28 -4.09
CA PHE A 20 17.21 8.58 -2.82
C PHE A 20 15.96 8.94 -2.02
N ILE A 21 15.37 7.94 -1.37
CA ILE A 21 14.25 8.09 -0.44
C ILE A 21 14.59 7.36 0.85
N THR A 22 14.24 7.94 1.98
CA THR A 22 14.52 7.35 3.31
C THR A 22 13.42 6.37 3.73
N ASN A 23 13.76 5.44 4.64
CA ASN A 23 12.78 4.54 5.24
C ASN A 23 11.66 5.33 5.95
N ALA A 24 11.98 6.46 6.57
CA ALA A 24 11.01 7.33 7.22
C ALA A 24 9.99 7.89 6.22
N GLN A 25 10.46 8.31 5.06
CA GLN A 25 9.59 8.81 3.98
C GLN A 25 8.69 7.71 3.43
N ILE A 26 9.24 6.51 3.19
CA ILE A 26 8.46 5.34 2.73
C ILE A 26 7.41 4.96 3.78
N ALA A 27 7.81 4.90 5.05
CA ALA A 27 6.91 4.59 6.16
C ALA A 27 5.72 5.56 6.21
N LYS A 28 5.98 6.84 6.03
CA LYS A 28 4.95 7.87 5.99
C LYS A 28 4.02 7.70 4.80
N MET A 29 4.56 7.40 3.62
CA MET A 29 3.78 7.17 2.40
C MET A 29 2.88 5.94 2.51
N LEU A 30 3.36 4.88 3.14
CA LEU A 30 2.62 3.62 3.31
C LEU A 30 1.81 3.55 4.61
N ASN A 31 1.94 4.55 5.46
CA ASN A 31 1.28 4.59 6.78
C ASN A 31 1.62 3.37 7.64
N VAL A 32 2.89 3.02 7.67
CA VAL A 32 3.44 1.92 8.47
C VAL A 32 4.64 2.42 9.28
N SER A 33 5.16 1.60 10.21
CA SER A 33 6.36 1.95 10.97
C SER A 33 7.62 1.80 10.10
N GLU A 34 8.67 2.55 10.46
CA GLU A 34 9.99 2.40 9.81
C GLU A 34 10.53 0.98 9.98
N ARG A 35 10.25 0.33 11.11
CA ARG A 35 10.64 -1.04 11.37
C ARG A 35 9.98 -2.01 10.37
N SER A 36 8.69 -1.79 10.05
CA SER A 36 7.99 -2.56 9.04
C SER A 36 8.61 -2.36 7.66
N VAL A 37 8.95 -1.11 7.31
CA VAL A 37 9.65 -0.81 6.05
C VAL A 37 10.97 -1.58 5.96
N SER A 38 11.75 -1.58 7.04
CA SER A 38 13.03 -2.32 7.09
C SER A 38 12.84 -3.82 6.86
N SER A 39 11.77 -4.38 7.42
CA SER A 39 11.42 -5.80 7.21
C SER A 39 11.05 -6.07 5.74
N TYR A 40 10.18 -5.26 5.15
CA TYR A 40 9.79 -5.41 3.75
C TYR A 40 10.95 -5.13 2.79
N MET A 41 11.88 -4.29 3.20
CA MET A 41 13.05 -3.97 2.38
C MET A 41 13.94 -5.20 2.14
N ASN A 42 13.94 -6.16 3.03
CA ASN A 42 14.64 -7.43 2.83
C ASN A 42 14.06 -8.21 1.64
N GLU A 43 12.73 -8.24 1.51
CA GLU A 43 12.06 -8.84 0.34
C GLU A 43 12.38 -8.08 -0.93
N VAL A 44 12.36 -6.75 -0.87
CA VAL A 44 12.70 -5.88 -2.01
C VAL A 44 14.13 -6.13 -2.47
N ALA A 45 15.07 -6.21 -1.52
CA ALA A 45 16.48 -6.47 -1.84
C ALA A 45 16.66 -7.84 -2.50
N GLN A 46 16.00 -8.87 -1.99
CA GLN A 46 16.05 -10.21 -2.56
C GLN A 46 15.46 -10.23 -3.98
N TYR A 47 14.31 -9.61 -4.18
CA TYR A 47 13.67 -9.49 -5.49
C TYR A 47 14.59 -8.81 -6.51
N CYS A 48 15.21 -7.71 -6.12
CA CYS A 48 16.15 -6.98 -6.97
C CYS A 48 17.39 -7.81 -7.29
N GLU A 49 17.94 -8.53 -6.30
CA GLU A 49 19.10 -9.39 -6.49
C GLU A 49 18.82 -10.52 -7.48
N GLU A 50 17.69 -11.20 -7.34
CA GLU A 50 17.28 -12.29 -8.24
C GLU A 50 17.12 -11.85 -9.69
N ARG A 51 16.78 -10.58 -9.92
CA ARG A 51 16.56 -10.01 -11.25
C ARG A 51 17.70 -9.13 -11.75
N ASN A 52 18.78 -9.02 -11.00
CA ASN A 52 19.91 -8.14 -11.30
C ASN A 52 19.53 -6.66 -11.40
N TYR A 53 18.54 -6.24 -10.64
CA TYR A 53 18.21 -4.82 -10.51
C TYR A 53 19.17 -4.18 -9.49
N HIS A 54 19.56 -2.95 -9.75
CA HIS A 54 20.56 -2.27 -8.95
C HIS A 54 19.93 -1.44 -7.83
N LEU A 55 19.81 -2.04 -6.64
CA LEU A 55 19.31 -1.37 -5.44
C LEU A 55 20.48 -0.81 -4.63
N ILE A 56 20.47 0.50 -4.39
CA ILE A 56 21.54 1.19 -3.66
C ILE A 56 20.98 1.63 -2.30
N ARG A 57 21.71 1.28 -1.24
CA ARG A 57 21.42 1.76 0.12
C ARG A 57 22.61 2.59 0.58
N LYS A 58 22.37 3.87 0.92
CA LYS A 58 23.39 4.75 1.48
C LYS A 58 22.95 5.29 2.83
N ARG A 59 23.79 5.07 3.82
CA ARG A 59 23.57 5.58 5.17
C ARG A 59 23.44 7.11 5.13
N GLY A 60 22.38 7.66 5.73
CA GLY A 60 22.10 9.08 5.75
C GLY A 60 21.41 9.64 4.50
N LYS A 61 21.34 8.89 3.41
CA LYS A 61 20.62 9.30 2.19
C LYS A 61 19.37 8.48 1.91
N GLY A 62 19.39 7.20 2.27
CA GLY A 62 18.27 6.30 2.07
C GLY A 62 18.53 5.26 0.99
N ILE A 63 17.51 5.00 0.18
CA ILE A 63 17.47 3.92 -0.78
C ILE A 63 17.13 4.47 -2.16
N CYS A 64 17.78 3.90 -3.19
CA CYS A 64 17.54 4.26 -4.57
C CYS A 64 17.55 3.00 -5.42
N LEU A 65 16.62 2.88 -6.34
CA LEU A 65 16.60 1.83 -7.35
C LEU A 65 17.05 2.44 -8.68
N ARG A 66 18.20 2.00 -9.16
CA ARG A 66 18.71 2.40 -10.48
C ARG A 66 18.01 1.59 -11.56
N LEU A 67 17.23 2.25 -12.39
CA LEU A 67 16.42 1.58 -13.39
C LEU A 67 17.25 1.17 -14.63
N GLY A 68 18.09 2.05 -15.12
CA GLY A 68 18.96 1.77 -16.28
C GLY A 68 18.18 1.19 -17.45
N VAL A 69 18.66 0.06 -17.97
CA VAL A 69 18.03 -0.65 -19.10
C VAL A 69 16.70 -1.29 -18.74
N HIS A 70 16.38 -1.43 -17.46
CA HIS A 70 15.13 -2.07 -16.96
C HIS A 70 13.99 -1.08 -16.77
N LYS A 71 14.18 0.19 -17.10
CA LYS A 71 13.22 1.26 -16.84
C LYS A 71 11.83 0.96 -17.40
N GLU A 72 11.76 0.64 -18.69
CA GLU A 72 10.47 0.36 -19.35
C GLU A 72 9.78 -0.87 -18.76
N GLU A 73 10.52 -1.94 -18.52
CA GLU A 73 10.02 -3.17 -17.93
C GLU A 73 9.43 -2.91 -16.55
N LEU A 74 10.16 -2.20 -15.69
CA LEU A 74 9.73 -1.89 -14.34
C LEU A 74 8.53 -0.93 -14.30
N GLU A 75 8.49 0.06 -15.17
CA GLU A 75 7.36 0.98 -15.26
C GLU A 75 6.09 0.28 -15.75
N GLN A 76 6.19 -0.73 -16.60
CA GLN A 76 5.06 -1.54 -17.04
C GLN A 76 4.57 -2.48 -15.94
N GLU A 77 5.50 -3.13 -15.23
CA GLU A 77 5.17 -4.05 -14.13
C GLU A 77 4.61 -3.31 -12.90
N PHE A 78 5.11 -2.09 -12.64
CA PHE A 78 4.72 -1.27 -11.49
C PHE A 78 4.24 0.12 -11.96
N PRO A 79 3.06 0.23 -12.58
CA PRO A 79 2.58 1.51 -13.11
C PRO A 79 2.22 2.50 -12.00
N GLU A 80 2.50 3.76 -12.24
CA GLU A 80 2.26 4.86 -11.30
C GLU A 80 0.80 4.95 -10.85
N LYS A 81 -0.13 4.64 -11.74
CA LYS A 81 -1.57 4.69 -11.45
C LYS A 81 -2.02 3.80 -10.30
N ASN A 82 -1.19 2.83 -9.92
CA ASN A 82 -1.46 1.93 -8.80
C ASN A 82 -0.64 2.29 -7.55
N LEU A 83 -0.01 3.47 -7.54
CA LEU A 83 0.54 4.05 -6.32
C LEU A 83 -0.61 4.53 -5.46
N CYS A 84 -1.32 3.60 -4.87
CA CYS A 84 -2.29 3.91 -3.85
C CYS A 84 -1.55 4.30 -2.58
N ILE A 85 -1.30 5.59 -2.45
CA ILE A 85 -1.19 6.16 -1.12
C ILE A 85 -2.58 5.95 -0.55
N GLU A 86 -2.72 4.93 0.30
CA GLU A 86 -4.01 4.60 0.88
C GLU A 86 -4.41 5.68 1.88
N THR A 87 -4.96 6.76 1.36
CA THR A 87 -5.61 7.77 2.19
C THR A 87 -6.87 7.14 2.79
N ARG A 88 -7.37 7.74 3.86
CA ARG A 88 -8.66 7.33 4.45
C ARG A 88 -9.78 7.35 3.40
N GLU A 89 -9.79 8.36 2.54
CA GLU A 89 -10.78 8.51 1.46
C GLU A 89 -10.72 7.33 0.48
N TYR A 90 -9.54 6.89 0.12
CA TYR A 90 -9.35 5.71 -0.73
C TYR A 90 -9.90 4.45 -0.05
N ARG A 91 -9.55 4.24 1.22
CA ARG A 91 -10.02 3.08 1.97
C ARG A 91 -11.55 3.07 2.08
N ILE A 92 -12.16 4.21 2.39
CA ILE A 92 -13.61 4.34 2.48
C ILE A 92 -14.27 4.01 1.14
N SER A 93 -13.77 4.53 0.04
CA SER A 93 -14.27 4.23 -1.31
C SER A 93 -14.12 2.75 -1.64
N TYR A 94 -13.00 2.14 -1.30
CA TYR A 94 -12.73 0.71 -1.49
C TYR A 94 -13.74 -0.15 -0.70
N ILE A 95 -13.96 0.17 0.57
CA ILE A 95 -14.89 -0.55 1.45
C ILE A 95 -16.31 -0.49 0.88
N ILE A 96 -16.78 0.70 0.53
CA ILE A 96 -18.14 0.92 -0.02
C ILE A 96 -18.31 0.13 -1.32
N ARG A 97 -17.38 0.25 -2.24
CA ARG A 97 -17.43 -0.46 -3.53
C ARG A 97 -17.45 -1.98 -3.33
N THR A 98 -16.57 -2.50 -2.48
CA THR A 98 -16.47 -3.93 -2.21
C THR A 98 -17.78 -4.46 -1.62
N LEU A 99 -18.40 -3.76 -0.68
CA LEU A 99 -19.66 -4.17 -0.07
C LEU A 99 -20.83 -4.15 -1.05
N ILE A 100 -20.86 -3.19 -1.98
CA ILE A 100 -21.89 -3.11 -3.02
C ILE A 100 -21.75 -4.26 -4.01
N GLU A 101 -20.54 -4.57 -4.42
CA GLU A 101 -20.26 -5.60 -5.44
C GLU A 101 -20.26 -7.02 -4.86
N SER A 102 -19.97 -7.19 -3.59
CA SER A 102 -19.89 -8.50 -2.95
C SER A 102 -21.28 -9.08 -2.67
N LYS A 103 -21.45 -10.35 -2.97
CA LYS A 103 -22.68 -11.11 -2.65
C LYS A 103 -22.63 -11.73 -1.26
N GLU A 104 -21.45 -11.77 -0.65
CA GLU A 104 -21.22 -12.38 0.66
C GLU A 104 -20.80 -11.32 1.68
N PRO A 105 -21.07 -11.56 2.97
CA PRO A 105 -20.61 -10.66 4.03
C PRO A 105 -19.08 -10.52 4.03
N TYR A 106 -18.61 -9.32 4.26
CA TYR A 106 -17.19 -9.01 4.35
C TYR A 106 -16.83 -8.69 5.79
N THR A 107 -15.75 -9.24 6.30
CA THR A 107 -15.31 -9.00 7.68
C THR A 107 -14.35 -7.82 7.77
N ALA A 108 -14.31 -7.17 8.94
CA ALA A 108 -13.31 -6.13 9.21
C ALA A 108 -11.89 -6.68 9.11
N ALA A 109 -11.69 -7.94 9.48
CA ALA A 109 -10.39 -8.63 9.36
C ALA A 109 -9.95 -8.74 7.90
N LEU A 110 -10.86 -9.07 6.98
CA LEU A 110 -10.55 -9.13 5.54
C LEU A 110 -10.16 -7.77 5.00
N PHE A 111 -10.88 -6.72 5.33
CA PHE A 111 -10.52 -5.36 4.93
C PHE A 111 -9.19 -4.93 5.51
N ALA A 112 -8.94 -5.25 6.78
CA ALA A 112 -7.67 -4.93 7.44
C ALA A 112 -6.49 -5.59 6.71
N ASP A 113 -6.64 -6.86 6.33
CA ASP A 113 -5.61 -7.58 5.57
C ASP A 113 -5.43 -7.02 4.16
N GLU A 114 -6.53 -6.76 3.45
CA GLU A 114 -6.47 -6.23 2.08
C GLU A 114 -5.92 -4.80 2.01
N LEU A 115 -6.25 -3.97 3.00
CA LEU A 115 -5.88 -2.56 3.04
C LEU A 115 -4.65 -2.28 3.91
N PHE A 116 -4.08 -3.32 4.53
CA PHE A 116 -2.86 -3.23 5.35
C PHE A 116 -2.96 -2.25 6.52
N VAL A 117 -4.09 -2.27 7.17
CA VAL A 117 -4.35 -1.45 8.37
C VAL A 117 -4.89 -2.35 9.49
N SER A 118 -4.99 -1.80 10.69
CA SER A 118 -5.59 -2.53 11.82
C SER A 118 -7.11 -2.61 11.70
N LYS A 119 -7.71 -3.58 12.38
CA LYS A 119 -9.18 -3.69 12.49
C LYS A 119 -9.79 -2.41 13.09
N ALA A 120 -9.09 -1.80 14.05
CA ALA A 120 -9.53 -0.54 14.66
C ALA A 120 -9.61 0.59 13.62
N THR A 121 -8.63 0.67 12.71
CA THR A 121 -8.65 1.62 11.59
C THR A 121 -9.84 1.37 10.68
N ILE A 122 -10.12 0.10 10.34
CA ILE A 122 -11.28 -0.26 9.51
C ILE A 122 -12.59 0.15 10.18
N ARG A 123 -12.74 -0.07 11.47
CA ARG A 123 -13.95 0.35 12.21
C ARG A 123 -14.14 1.85 12.14
N THR A 124 -13.09 2.63 12.32
CA THR A 124 -13.12 4.09 12.18
C THR A 124 -13.48 4.50 10.77
N ASP A 125 -12.91 3.84 9.75
CA ASP A 125 -13.22 4.10 8.35
C ASP A 125 -14.69 3.79 8.04
N ILE A 126 -15.26 2.72 8.60
CA ILE A 126 -16.67 2.37 8.44
C ILE A 126 -17.58 3.43 9.08
N GLU A 127 -17.21 3.93 10.26
CA GLU A 127 -17.95 5.03 10.90
C GLU A 127 -17.96 6.29 10.00
N LYS A 128 -16.84 6.64 9.43
CA LYS A 128 -16.73 7.76 8.48
C LYS A 128 -17.53 7.50 7.20
N ALA A 129 -17.49 6.27 6.69
CA ALA A 129 -18.29 5.87 5.53
C ALA A 129 -19.79 6.03 5.82
N ASN A 130 -20.25 5.60 6.98
CA ASN A 130 -21.65 5.76 7.39
C ASN A 130 -22.07 7.23 7.47
N GLN A 131 -21.20 8.11 7.95
CA GLN A 131 -21.45 9.54 7.96
C GLN A 131 -21.66 10.11 6.53
N SER A 132 -20.83 9.66 5.58
CA SER A 132 -20.94 10.04 4.18
C SER A 132 -22.22 9.51 3.51
N LEU A 133 -22.65 8.31 3.89
CA LEU A 133 -23.80 7.63 3.31
C LEU A 133 -25.13 8.05 3.92
N GLU A 134 -25.12 8.77 5.03
CA GLU A 134 -26.34 9.18 5.76
C GLU A 134 -27.30 9.97 4.88
N ALA A 135 -26.78 10.85 4.04
CA ALA A 135 -27.59 11.64 3.11
C ALA A 135 -28.35 10.80 2.08
N ASP A 136 -27.80 9.62 1.74
CA ASP A 136 -28.41 8.67 0.79
C ASP A 136 -29.25 7.60 1.49
N HIS A 137 -29.42 7.70 2.80
CA HIS A 137 -30.16 6.72 3.63
C HIS A 137 -29.60 5.32 3.55
N ILE A 138 -28.28 5.20 3.35
CA ILE A 138 -27.57 3.93 3.27
C ILE A 138 -26.73 3.77 4.54
N LYS A 139 -26.66 2.57 5.10
CA LYS A 139 -25.88 2.29 6.29
C LYS A 139 -25.14 0.96 6.16
N ILE A 140 -23.88 0.95 6.59
CA ILE A 140 -23.10 -0.27 6.73
C ILE A 140 -23.33 -0.82 8.13
N TYR A 141 -23.81 -2.06 8.20
CA TYR A 141 -24.04 -2.74 9.46
C TYR A 141 -22.85 -3.64 9.78
N GLN A 142 -22.43 -3.62 11.03
CA GLN A 142 -21.43 -4.53 11.56
C GLN A 142 -22.11 -5.53 12.48
N THR A 143 -21.94 -6.81 12.19
CA THR A 143 -22.42 -7.88 13.07
C THR A 143 -21.27 -8.48 13.85
N THR A 144 -21.53 -8.88 15.10
CA THR A 144 -20.58 -9.62 15.92
C THR A 144 -20.66 -11.11 15.55
N GLY A 145 -19.56 -11.63 15.00
CA GLY A 145 -19.53 -13.05 14.64
C GLY A 145 -18.50 -13.38 13.60
#